data_a70cebf17ccf080e890d3e8405cada46
#
_entry.id   a70cebf17ccf080e890d3e8405cada46
#
_cell.length_a   1.000
_cell.length_b   1.000
_cell.length_c   1.000
_cell.angle_alpha   90.00
_cell.angle_beta   90.00
_cell.angle_gamma   90.00
#
_symmetry.space_group_name_H-M   'P 1'
#
loop_
_entity.id
_entity.type
_entity.pdbx_description
1 polymer ?
#
loop_
_entity_poly.entity_id
_entity_poly.type
_entity_poly.pdbx_seq_one_letter_code
_entity_poly.pdbx_strand_id
1 'polypeptide(L)'
;CTNDIQQIQMLVVMTLRMVIYAPILGVGALTKVIGTEGGMTWVIGVGIGLILAVVIVLYFVAMPRFKVLQKLVDKVNLVSREILTGLPVIRAFSREKHEEERFDKANAELTRTNLFVNRVMTFMMPLMMFIMNGISVLIIWVGADSINNGQMQVGNLMAFIQYTMQIIMSFLMLSMMSIMLPRALVSASRVAEVIETEVTVNDPEEAQAFREDKK
;
A
#
# COMPACT_ATOMS: atom_id res chain seq x y z
N CYS A 1 -21.13 -2.83 5.92
CA CYS A 1 -20.75 -1.91 7.03
C CYS A 1 -19.63 -2.46 7.94
N THR A 2 -19.61 -3.76 8.32
CA THR A 2 -18.59 -4.28 9.25
C THR A 2 -17.17 -4.11 8.71
N ASN A 3 -16.95 -4.40 7.43
CA ASN A 3 -15.64 -4.21 6.78
C ASN A 3 -15.25 -2.71 6.69
N ASP A 4 -16.21 -1.81 6.51
CA ASP A 4 -15.95 -0.37 6.43
C ASP A 4 -15.52 0.17 7.80
N ILE A 5 -16.16 -0.29 8.87
CA ILE A 5 -15.77 0.04 10.26
C ILE A 5 -14.37 -0.45 10.57
N GLN A 6 -14.01 -1.69 10.17
CA GLN A 6 -12.64 -2.20 10.33
C GLN A 6 -11.61 -1.38 9.56
N GLN A 7 -11.93 -0.93 8.34
CA GLN A 7 -11.03 -0.08 7.56
C GLN A 7 -10.84 1.28 8.23
N ILE A 8 -11.90 1.88 8.76
CA ILE A 8 -11.82 3.14 9.51
C ILE A 8 -10.99 2.95 10.78
N GLN A 9 -11.24 1.89 11.54
CA GLN A 9 -10.47 1.58 12.75
C GLN A 9 -8.98 1.40 12.43
N MET A 10 -8.66 0.63 11.40
CA MET A 10 -7.28 0.42 10.96
C MET A 10 -6.63 1.73 10.52
N LEU A 11 -7.37 2.59 9.80
CA LEU A 11 -6.89 3.92 9.43
C LEU A 11 -6.57 4.76 10.66
N VAL A 12 -7.51 4.87 11.62
CA VAL A 12 -7.33 5.71 12.82
C VAL A 12 -6.10 5.25 13.59
N VAL A 13 -5.97 3.95 13.85
CA VAL A 13 -4.81 3.38 14.57
C VAL A 13 -3.51 3.63 13.82
N MET A 14 -3.49 3.39 12.50
CA MET A 14 -2.29 3.61 11.69
C MET A 14 -1.97 5.09 11.51
N THR A 15 -2.98 5.95 11.36
CA THR A 15 -2.78 7.40 11.27
C THR A 15 -2.18 7.95 12.54
N LEU A 16 -2.74 7.63 13.70
CA LEU A 16 -2.18 8.04 14.99
C LEU A 16 -0.73 7.55 15.16
N ARG A 17 -0.46 6.32 14.79
CA ARG A 17 0.87 5.73 14.92
C ARG A 17 1.86 6.26 13.89
N MET A 18 1.48 6.37 12.62
CA MET A 18 2.40 6.74 11.54
C MET A 18 2.53 8.26 11.36
N VAL A 19 1.43 9.02 11.42
CA VAL A 19 1.45 10.48 11.23
C VAL A 19 2.13 11.18 12.39
N ILE A 20 2.04 10.65 13.60
CA ILE A 20 2.72 11.25 14.76
C ILE A 20 4.13 10.71 14.86
N TYR A 21 4.30 9.39 14.79
CA TYR A 21 5.58 8.73 15.04
C TYR A 21 6.60 8.97 13.91
N ALA A 22 6.21 8.84 12.64
CA ALA A 22 7.15 8.97 11.53
C ALA A 22 7.74 10.39 11.39
N PRO A 23 6.97 11.51 11.48
CA PRO A 23 7.56 12.83 11.46
C PRO A 23 8.45 13.13 12.66
N ILE A 24 8.06 12.69 13.86
CA ILE A 24 8.88 12.90 15.07
C ILE A 24 10.23 12.18 14.92
N LEU A 25 10.22 10.92 14.47
CA LEU A 25 11.45 10.18 14.23
C LEU A 25 12.26 10.76 13.08
N GLY A 26 11.60 11.11 11.97
CA GLY A 26 12.26 11.67 10.79
C GLY A 26 12.91 13.01 11.09
N VAL A 27 12.17 13.94 11.69
CA VAL A 27 12.68 15.27 12.07
C VAL A 27 13.72 15.16 13.18
N GLY A 28 13.47 14.33 14.21
CA GLY A 28 14.42 14.10 15.28
C GLY A 28 15.75 13.51 14.80
N ALA A 29 15.70 12.53 13.90
CA ALA A 29 16.88 11.96 13.28
C ALA A 29 17.59 12.98 12.38
N LEU A 30 16.83 13.76 11.59
CA LEU A 30 17.38 14.78 10.70
C LEU A 30 18.11 15.89 11.47
N THR A 31 17.52 16.39 12.57
CA THR A 31 18.16 17.40 13.43
C THR A 31 19.47 16.89 14.06
N LYS A 32 19.50 15.61 14.45
CA LYS A 32 20.72 14.99 14.99
C LYS A 32 21.81 14.86 13.94
N VAL A 33 21.44 14.49 12.73
CA VAL A 33 22.38 14.33 11.60
C VAL A 33 22.95 15.68 11.15
N ILE A 34 22.12 16.72 11.04
CA ILE A 34 22.58 18.07 10.65
C ILE A 34 23.57 18.62 11.70
N GLY A 35 23.40 18.26 12.97
CA GLY A 35 24.29 18.65 14.07
C GLY A 35 25.56 17.81 14.18
N THR A 36 25.73 16.77 13.34
CA THR A 36 26.92 15.91 13.38
C THR A 36 28.04 16.52 12.52
N GLU A 37 29.20 16.73 13.13
CA GLU A 37 30.42 17.19 12.46
C GLU A 37 30.85 16.15 11.41
N GLY A 38 31.34 16.60 10.26
CA GLY A 38 31.85 15.69 9.19
C GLY A 38 31.25 15.87 7.81
N GLY A 39 30.28 16.79 7.61
CA GLY A 39 29.78 17.17 6.28
C GLY A 39 29.07 16.06 5.50
N MET A 40 28.63 14.97 6.17
CA MET A 40 28.08 13.77 5.52
C MET A 40 26.57 13.84 5.22
N THR A 41 25.91 14.96 5.49
CA THR A 41 24.46 15.15 5.32
C THR A 41 23.99 14.90 3.87
N TRP A 42 24.85 15.15 2.88
CA TRP A 42 24.57 14.89 1.47
C TRP A 42 24.29 13.40 1.18
N VAL A 43 24.90 12.45 1.94
CA VAL A 43 24.69 11.01 1.78
C VAL A 43 23.22 10.66 2.04
N ILE A 44 22.59 11.31 3.02
CA ILE A 44 21.16 11.12 3.30
C ILE A 44 20.32 11.65 2.15
N GLY A 45 20.68 12.82 1.60
CA GLY A 45 20.02 13.35 0.40
C GLY A 45 20.08 12.38 -0.78
N VAL A 46 21.21 11.76 -1.03
CA VAL A 46 21.38 10.70 -2.04
C VAL A 46 20.49 9.49 -1.71
N GLY A 47 20.48 9.03 -0.46
CA GLY A 47 19.66 7.91 -0.04
C GLY A 47 18.17 8.14 -0.24
N ILE A 48 17.66 9.29 0.22
CA ILE A 48 16.26 9.69 0.01
C ILE A 48 15.96 9.82 -1.48
N GLY A 49 16.84 10.45 -2.26
CA GLY A 49 16.68 10.62 -3.70
C GLY A 49 16.59 9.29 -4.44
N LEU A 50 17.45 8.31 -4.12
CA LEU A 50 17.40 6.96 -4.69
C LEU A 50 16.09 6.24 -4.36
N ILE A 51 15.64 6.31 -3.11
CA ILE A 51 14.38 5.68 -2.71
C ILE A 51 13.18 6.32 -3.40
N LEU A 52 13.13 7.65 -3.45
CA LEU A 52 12.08 8.37 -4.17
C LEU A 52 12.09 8.01 -5.66
N ALA A 53 13.26 7.93 -6.29
CA ALA A 53 13.38 7.53 -7.68
C ALA A 53 12.82 6.12 -7.91
N VAL A 54 13.14 5.15 -7.05
CA VAL A 54 12.59 3.78 -7.12
C VAL A 54 11.09 3.78 -6.93
N VAL A 55 10.55 4.50 -5.95
CA VAL A 55 9.10 4.59 -5.69
C VAL A 55 8.39 5.20 -6.89
N ILE A 56 8.93 6.27 -7.47
CA ILE A 56 8.37 6.93 -8.66
C ILE A 56 8.37 5.99 -9.86
N VAL A 57 9.48 5.31 -10.13
CA VAL A 57 9.59 4.34 -11.23
C VAL A 57 8.58 3.21 -11.05
N LEU A 58 8.49 2.65 -9.85
CA LEU A 58 7.52 1.61 -9.53
C LEU A 58 6.08 2.08 -9.72
N TYR A 59 5.76 3.30 -9.30
CA TYR A 59 4.44 3.87 -9.50
C TYR A 59 4.07 3.94 -10.98
N PHE A 60 4.95 4.45 -11.83
CA PHE A 60 4.70 4.55 -13.28
C PHE A 60 4.68 3.20 -13.99
N VAL A 61 5.44 2.21 -13.52
CA VAL A 61 5.48 0.86 -14.11
C VAL A 61 4.33 -0.01 -13.62
N ALA A 62 4.05 -0.02 -12.32
CA ALA A 62 3.09 -0.93 -11.71
C ALA A 62 1.65 -0.44 -11.82
N MET A 63 1.38 0.86 -11.61
CA MET A 63 0.02 1.40 -11.56
C MET A 63 -0.81 1.13 -12.85
N PRO A 64 -0.29 1.37 -14.07
CA PRO A 64 -1.05 1.06 -15.28
C PRO A 64 -1.34 -0.45 -15.40
N ARG A 65 -0.42 -1.31 -14.96
CA ARG A 65 -0.59 -2.76 -15.01
C ARG A 65 -1.63 -3.26 -13.99
N PHE A 66 -1.72 -2.64 -12.83
CA PHE A 66 -2.78 -2.93 -11.87
C PHE A 66 -4.19 -2.64 -12.42
N LYS A 67 -4.35 -1.52 -13.16
CA LYS A 67 -5.62 -1.22 -13.81
C LYS A 67 -5.99 -2.25 -14.89
N VAL A 68 -5.01 -2.73 -15.66
CA VAL A 68 -5.21 -3.79 -16.65
C VAL A 68 -5.56 -5.11 -15.95
N LEU A 69 -4.84 -5.44 -14.87
CA LEU A 69 -5.08 -6.66 -14.09
C LEU A 69 -6.53 -6.74 -13.61
N GLN A 70 -7.08 -5.62 -13.08
CA GLN A 70 -8.48 -5.59 -12.62
C GLN A 70 -9.46 -5.89 -13.78
N LYS A 71 -9.26 -5.29 -14.95
CA LYS A 71 -10.09 -5.57 -16.13
C LYS A 71 -10.00 -7.03 -16.59
N LEU A 72 -8.82 -7.65 -16.47
CA LEU A 72 -8.64 -9.06 -16.83
C LEU A 72 -9.28 -10.00 -15.81
N VAL A 73 -9.28 -9.66 -14.53
CA VAL A 73 -10.04 -10.39 -13.51
C VAL A 73 -11.54 -10.34 -13.83
N ASP A 74 -12.07 -9.15 -14.16
CA ASP A 74 -13.48 -8.99 -14.53
C ASP A 74 -13.81 -9.79 -15.80
N LYS A 75 -12.91 -9.85 -16.79
CA LYS A 75 -13.06 -10.64 -18.02
C LYS A 75 -13.11 -12.14 -17.71
N VAL A 76 -12.21 -12.67 -16.88
CA VAL A 76 -12.23 -14.09 -16.48
C VAL A 76 -13.51 -14.42 -15.71
N ASN A 77 -13.93 -13.55 -14.78
CA ASN A 77 -15.17 -13.72 -14.03
C ASN A 77 -16.41 -13.71 -14.96
N LEU A 78 -16.42 -12.84 -15.97
CA LEU A 78 -17.50 -12.79 -16.97
C LEU A 78 -17.58 -14.10 -17.76
N VAL A 79 -16.45 -14.54 -18.33
CA VAL A 79 -16.38 -15.79 -19.09
C VAL A 79 -16.81 -16.99 -18.23
N SER A 80 -16.32 -17.06 -16.99
CA SER A 80 -16.72 -18.12 -16.05
C SER A 80 -18.23 -18.11 -15.77
N ARG A 81 -18.82 -16.95 -15.57
CA ARG A 81 -20.26 -16.81 -15.33
C ARG A 81 -21.08 -17.23 -16.56
N GLU A 82 -20.65 -16.81 -17.75
CA GLU A 82 -21.31 -17.19 -19.01
C GLU A 82 -21.28 -18.71 -19.21
N ILE A 83 -20.13 -19.37 -18.99
CA ILE A 83 -19.98 -20.81 -19.07
C ILE A 83 -20.90 -21.52 -18.06
N LEU A 84 -20.90 -21.08 -16.80
CA LEU A 84 -21.74 -21.70 -15.76
C LEU A 84 -23.23 -21.55 -16.04
N THR A 85 -23.66 -20.38 -16.51
CA THR A 85 -25.06 -20.13 -16.84
C THR A 85 -25.48 -20.85 -18.11
N GLY A 86 -24.58 -20.92 -19.12
CA GLY A 86 -24.83 -21.55 -20.40
C GLY A 86 -24.53 -23.06 -20.46
N LEU A 87 -24.14 -23.69 -19.35
CA LEU A 87 -23.65 -25.06 -19.31
C LEU A 87 -24.60 -26.09 -19.99
N PRO A 88 -25.93 -26.05 -19.81
CA PRO A 88 -26.83 -26.96 -20.49
C PRO A 88 -26.80 -26.78 -22.01
N VAL A 89 -26.70 -25.55 -22.50
CA VAL A 89 -26.62 -25.22 -23.92
C VAL A 89 -25.28 -25.68 -24.53
N ILE A 90 -24.19 -25.40 -23.83
CA ILE A 90 -22.83 -25.81 -24.25
C ILE A 90 -22.77 -27.33 -24.45
N ARG A 91 -23.33 -28.09 -23.50
CA ARG A 91 -23.42 -29.56 -23.60
C ARG A 91 -24.34 -30.05 -24.72
N ALA A 92 -25.50 -29.39 -24.89
CA ALA A 92 -26.44 -29.79 -25.96
C ALA A 92 -25.84 -29.63 -27.36
N PHE A 93 -24.96 -28.64 -27.56
CA PHE A 93 -24.28 -28.37 -28.82
C PHE A 93 -22.84 -28.88 -28.90
N SER A 94 -22.35 -29.64 -27.89
CA SER A 94 -20.98 -30.18 -27.79
C SER A 94 -19.90 -29.14 -28.04
N ARG A 95 -20.06 -27.96 -27.40
CA ARG A 95 -19.15 -26.80 -27.55
C ARG A 95 -18.19 -26.62 -26.38
N GLU A 96 -18.01 -27.65 -25.56
CA GLU A 96 -17.15 -27.59 -24.35
C GLU A 96 -15.73 -27.15 -24.69
N LYS A 97 -15.13 -27.73 -25.73
CA LYS A 97 -13.77 -27.40 -26.15
C LYS A 97 -13.62 -25.94 -26.58
N HIS A 98 -14.62 -25.37 -27.22
CA HIS A 98 -14.61 -23.97 -27.62
C HIS A 98 -14.62 -23.03 -26.41
N GLU A 99 -15.44 -23.31 -25.41
CA GLU A 99 -15.52 -22.50 -24.18
C GLU A 99 -14.28 -22.69 -23.30
N GLU A 100 -13.69 -23.88 -23.27
CA GLU A 100 -12.40 -24.14 -22.61
C GLU A 100 -11.29 -23.30 -23.24
N GLU A 101 -11.16 -23.29 -24.56
CA GLU A 101 -10.19 -22.45 -25.28
C GLU A 101 -10.41 -20.94 -25.02
N ARG A 102 -11.68 -20.51 -24.91
CA ARG A 102 -12.04 -19.12 -24.60
C ARG A 102 -11.64 -18.74 -23.18
N PHE A 103 -11.89 -19.64 -22.22
CA PHE A 103 -11.48 -19.46 -20.83
C PHE A 103 -9.96 -19.43 -20.70
N ASP A 104 -9.27 -20.39 -21.34
CA ASP A 104 -7.81 -20.47 -21.31
C ASP A 104 -7.13 -19.22 -21.85
N LYS A 105 -7.65 -18.63 -22.93
CA LYS A 105 -7.14 -17.35 -23.45
C LYS A 105 -7.29 -16.22 -22.43
N ALA A 106 -8.46 -16.10 -21.82
CA ALA A 106 -8.69 -15.06 -20.80
C ALA A 106 -7.80 -15.27 -19.57
N ASN A 107 -7.67 -16.51 -19.12
CA ASN A 107 -6.84 -16.88 -17.98
C ASN A 107 -5.34 -16.68 -18.26
N ALA A 108 -4.87 -17.03 -19.46
CA ALA A 108 -3.48 -16.83 -19.86
C ALA A 108 -3.09 -15.34 -19.88
N GLU A 109 -3.98 -14.46 -20.38
CA GLU A 109 -3.75 -13.00 -20.33
C GLU A 109 -3.67 -12.48 -18.89
N LEU A 110 -4.58 -12.94 -18.04
CA LEU A 110 -4.58 -12.61 -16.60
C LEU A 110 -3.29 -13.09 -15.93
N THR A 111 -2.93 -14.35 -16.13
CA THR A 111 -1.74 -14.97 -15.55
C THR A 111 -0.47 -14.24 -15.98
N ARG A 112 -0.31 -13.91 -17.25
CA ARG A 112 0.84 -13.20 -17.78
C ARG A 112 0.98 -11.81 -17.16
N THR A 113 -0.13 -11.09 -17.04
CA THR A 113 -0.13 -9.74 -16.44
C THR A 113 0.15 -9.81 -14.96
N ASN A 114 -0.44 -10.77 -14.25
CA ASN A 114 -0.22 -10.99 -12.82
C ASN A 114 1.23 -11.39 -12.52
N LEU A 115 1.82 -12.27 -13.31
CA LEU A 115 3.24 -12.65 -13.20
C LEU A 115 4.16 -11.44 -13.37
N PHE A 116 3.86 -10.55 -14.33
CA PHE A 116 4.65 -9.33 -14.51
C PHE A 116 4.58 -8.44 -13.27
N VAL A 117 3.36 -8.17 -12.77
CA VAL A 117 3.16 -7.33 -11.58
C VAL A 117 3.85 -7.94 -10.36
N ASN A 118 3.68 -9.25 -10.15
CA ASN A 118 4.30 -9.94 -9.02
C ASN A 118 5.84 -9.93 -9.11
N ARG A 119 6.41 -10.12 -10.30
CA ARG A 119 7.88 -10.04 -10.49
C ARG A 119 8.41 -8.65 -10.15
N VAL A 120 7.73 -7.59 -10.59
CA VAL A 120 8.10 -6.21 -10.26
C VAL A 120 8.02 -5.98 -8.75
N MET A 121 6.94 -6.42 -8.11
CA MET A 121 6.76 -6.28 -6.65
C MET A 121 7.77 -7.10 -5.84
N THR A 122 8.07 -8.33 -6.27
CA THR A 122 9.06 -9.19 -5.61
C THR A 122 10.47 -8.62 -5.73
N PHE A 123 10.80 -8.01 -6.87
CA PHE A 123 12.11 -7.37 -7.06
C PHE A 123 12.31 -6.12 -6.20
N MET A 124 11.22 -5.50 -5.76
CA MET A 124 11.28 -4.29 -4.93
C MET A 124 12.06 -4.51 -3.62
N MET A 125 11.82 -5.61 -2.91
CA MET A 125 12.49 -5.89 -1.62
C MET A 125 14.01 -6.05 -1.76
N PRO A 126 14.56 -6.88 -2.68
CA PRO A 126 16.00 -6.94 -2.91
C PRO A 126 16.59 -5.59 -3.33
N LEU A 127 15.90 -4.83 -4.16
CA LEU A 127 16.35 -3.51 -4.61
C LEU A 127 16.45 -2.52 -3.44
N MET A 128 15.43 -2.49 -2.57
CA MET A 128 15.46 -1.65 -1.35
C MET A 128 16.60 -2.06 -0.42
N MET A 129 16.79 -3.36 -0.19
CA MET A 129 17.92 -3.86 0.61
C MET A 129 19.27 -3.46 0.00
N PHE A 130 19.41 -3.56 -1.31
CA PHE A 130 20.62 -3.15 -2.00
C PHE A 130 20.92 -1.65 -1.80
N ILE A 131 19.91 -0.79 -1.94
CA ILE A 131 20.04 0.65 -1.70
C ILE A 131 20.42 0.92 -0.24
N MET A 132 19.73 0.32 0.73
CA MET A 132 20.00 0.53 2.16
C MET A 132 21.42 0.09 2.55
N ASN A 133 21.84 -1.08 2.10
CA ASN A 133 23.22 -1.56 2.35
C ASN A 133 24.24 -0.71 1.60
N GLY A 134 23.96 -0.29 0.36
CA GLY A 134 24.81 0.59 -0.41
C GLY A 134 25.03 1.95 0.27
N ILE A 135 23.96 2.54 0.83
CA ILE A 135 24.04 3.76 1.63
C ILE A 135 24.87 3.53 2.88
N SER A 136 24.70 2.41 3.57
CA SER A 136 25.52 2.06 4.76
C SER A 136 27.00 1.96 4.42
N VAL A 137 27.34 1.30 3.31
CA VAL A 137 28.73 1.20 2.83
C VAL A 137 29.29 2.57 2.48
N LEU A 138 28.49 3.42 1.82
CA LEU A 138 28.88 4.78 1.47
C LEU A 138 29.15 5.63 2.73
N ILE A 139 28.29 5.53 3.75
CA ILE A 139 28.48 6.19 5.04
C ILE A 139 29.77 5.73 5.71
N ILE A 140 30.04 4.43 5.73
CA ILE A 140 31.26 3.87 6.31
C ILE A 140 32.49 4.39 5.55
N TRP A 141 32.43 4.38 4.22
CA TRP A 141 33.55 4.85 3.39
C TRP A 141 33.90 6.31 3.66
N VAL A 142 32.89 7.20 3.57
CA VAL A 142 33.08 8.65 3.79
C VAL A 142 33.40 8.94 5.25
N GLY A 143 32.76 8.23 6.19
CA GLY A 143 33.00 8.39 7.62
C GLY A 143 34.35 7.89 8.08
N ALA A 144 34.90 6.83 7.48
CA ALA A 144 36.23 6.35 7.79
C ALA A 144 37.30 7.39 7.47
N ASP A 145 37.15 8.13 6.37
CA ASP A 145 38.04 9.24 6.03
C ASP A 145 37.95 10.38 7.06
N SER A 146 36.72 10.73 7.48
CA SER A 146 36.50 11.75 8.52
C SER A 146 37.06 11.33 9.89
N ILE A 147 37.01 10.04 10.23
CA ILE A 147 37.61 9.49 11.46
C ILE A 147 39.13 9.55 11.37
N ASN A 148 39.71 9.16 10.24
CA ASN A 148 41.14 9.19 10.02
C ASN A 148 41.73 10.59 10.14
N ASN A 149 40.96 11.60 9.69
CA ASN A 149 41.31 13.02 9.80
C ASN A 149 41.01 13.63 11.19
N GLY A 150 40.53 12.84 12.16
CA GLY A 150 40.22 13.28 13.51
C GLY A 150 38.96 14.17 13.62
N GLN A 151 38.15 14.26 12.57
CA GLN A 151 36.94 15.11 12.50
C GLN A 151 35.70 14.42 13.07
N MET A 152 35.71 13.11 13.25
CA MET A 152 34.58 12.34 13.73
C MET A 152 35.03 11.19 14.63
N GLN A 153 34.21 10.88 15.63
CA GLN A 153 34.37 9.69 16.46
C GLN A 153 33.61 8.49 15.88
N VAL A 154 34.09 7.28 16.11
CA VAL A 154 33.46 6.02 15.65
C VAL A 154 32.01 5.93 16.16
N GLY A 155 31.72 6.36 17.39
CA GLY A 155 30.37 6.40 17.94
C GLY A 155 29.41 7.29 17.14
N ASN A 156 29.90 8.43 16.65
CA ASN A 156 29.11 9.35 15.81
C ASN A 156 28.79 8.72 14.44
N LEU A 157 29.75 7.96 13.85
CA LEU A 157 29.50 7.23 12.61
C LEU A 157 28.41 6.17 12.78
N MET A 158 28.45 5.40 13.87
CA MET A 158 27.41 4.41 14.18
C MET A 158 26.03 5.04 14.37
N ALA A 159 25.99 6.18 15.09
CA ALA A 159 24.76 6.96 15.29
C ALA A 159 24.23 7.50 13.94
N PHE A 160 25.12 7.96 13.05
CA PHE A 160 24.77 8.47 11.74
C PHE A 160 24.11 7.39 10.86
N ILE A 161 24.66 6.17 10.83
CA ILE A 161 24.06 5.02 10.13
C ILE A 161 22.65 4.77 10.68
N GLN A 162 22.49 4.72 12.01
CA GLN A 162 21.22 4.45 12.66
C GLN A 162 20.17 5.52 12.33
N TYR A 163 20.53 6.80 12.40
CA TYR A 163 19.64 7.91 12.06
C TYR A 163 19.26 7.91 10.58
N THR A 164 20.21 7.60 9.69
CA THR A 164 19.94 7.50 8.26
C THR A 164 18.88 6.42 7.98
N MET A 165 19.03 5.23 8.58
CA MET A 165 18.05 4.15 8.46
C MET A 165 16.67 4.57 9.00
N GLN A 166 16.64 5.32 10.09
CA GLN A 166 15.41 5.81 10.70
C GLN A 166 14.69 6.83 9.82
N ILE A 167 15.44 7.73 9.18
CA ILE A 167 14.91 8.70 8.21
C ILE A 167 14.29 7.95 7.02
N ILE A 168 15.00 6.98 6.45
CA ILE A 168 14.53 6.16 5.33
C ILE A 168 13.22 5.43 5.69
N MET A 169 13.19 4.78 6.86
CA MET A 169 12.00 4.08 7.34
C MET A 169 10.81 5.02 7.56
N SER A 170 11.05 6.23 8.07
CA SER A 170 10.01 7.26 8.22
C SER A 170 9.38 7.66 6.88
N PHE A 171 10.19 7.81 5.82
CA PHE A 171 9.71 8.08 4.47
C PHE A 171 8.89 6.93 3.89
N LEU A 172 9.32 5.68 4.10
CA LEU A 172 8.57 4.50 3.66
C LEU A 172 7.21 4.39 4.37
N MET A 173 7.16 4.68 5.67
CA MET A 173 5.90 4.71 6.43
C MET A 173 4.93 5.76 5.91
N LEU A 174 5.41 6.97 5.62
CA LEU A 174 4.59 8.04 5.04
C LEU A 174 4.08 7.68 3.64
N SER A 175 4.92 7.03 2.83
CA SER A 175 4.53 6.55 1.49
C SER A 175 3.42 5.48 1.55
N MET A 176 3.49 4.55 2.49
CA MET A 176 2.43 3.55 2.71
C MET A 176 1.10 4.20 3.09
N MET A 177 1.13 5.24 3.91
CA MET A 177 -0.06 5.96 4.32
C MET A 177 -0.78 6.61 3.14
N SER A 178 -0.05 7.16 2.19
CA SER A 178 -0.61 7.79 0.98
C SER A 178 -1.47 6.82 0.15
N ILE A 179 -1.21 5.51 0.23
CA ILE A 179 -1.99 4.47 -0.45
C ILE A 179 -3.24 4.08 0.35
N MET A 180 -3.16 4.08 1.67
CA MET A 180 -4.25 3.64 2.55
C MET A 180 -5.31 4.73 2.77
N LEU A 181 -4.90 5.99 2.81
CA LEU A 181 -5.77 7.13 3.08
C LEU A 181 -6.99 7.23 2.14
N PRO A 182 -6.86 7.12 0.81
CA PRO A 182 -8.01 7.21 -0.09
C PRO A 182 -9.07 6.11 0.15
N ARG A 183 -8.64 4.88 0.48
CA ARG A 183 -9.55 3.76 0.75
C ARG A 183 -10.39 4.01 2.00
N ALA A 184 -9.75 4.51 3.04
CA ALA A 184 -10.43 4.76 4.29
C ALA A 184 -11.35 6.00 4.22
N LEU A 185 -11.01 7.01 3.43
CA LEU A 185 -11.90 8.14 3.16
C LEU A 185 -13.19 7.70 2.46
N VAL A 186 -13.11 6.78 1.49
CA VAL A 186 -14.30 6.21 0.84
C VAL A 186 -15.14 5.41 1.84
N SER A 187 -14.52 4.62 2.71
CA SER A 187 -15.25 3.88 3.76
C SER A 187 -15.88 4.82 4.79
N ALA A 188 -15.19 5.87 5.19
CA ALA A 188 -15.72 6.89 6.08
C ALA A 188 -16.94 7.63 5.48
N SER A 189 -16.87 7.99 4.19
CA SER A 189 -17.99 8.61 3.48
C SER A 189 -19.23 7.72 3.47
N ARG A 190 -19.07 6.41 3.23
CA ARG A 190 -20.20 5.45 3.25
C ARG A 190 -20.82 5.29 4.64
N VAL A 191 -19.99 5.32 5.69
CA VAL A 191 -20.48 5.23 7.06
C VAL A 191 -21.20 6.53 7.44
N ALA A 192 -20.66 7.70 7.05
CA ALA A 192 -21.29 8.98 7.26
C ALA A 192 -22.67 9.05 6.57
N GLU A 193 -22.77 8.60 5.32
CA GLU A 193 -24.04 8.53 4.57
C GLU A 193 -25.13 7.73 5.33
N VAL A 194 -24.75 6.61 5.94
CA VAL A 194 -25.67 5.79 6.74
C VAL A 194 -26.09 6.51 8.03
N ILE A 195 -25.14 7.19 8.70
CA ILE A 195 -25.43 7.92 9.95
C ILE A 195 -26.30 9.15 9.70
N GLU A 196 -26.06 9.85 8.59
CA GLU A 196 -26.80 11.06 8.20
C GLU A 196 -28.15 10.77 7.54
N THR A 197 -28.45 9.49 7.19
CA THR A 197 -29.72 9.11 6.60
C THR A 197 -30.83 9.31 7.61
N GLU A 198 -31.78 10.17 7.30
CA GLU A 198 -32.96 10.38 8.14
C GLU A 198 -33.82 9.12 8.20
N VAL A 199 -34.28 8.78 9.39
CA VAL A 199 -35.21 7.66 9.61
C VAL A 199 -36.56 8.02 9.05
N THR A 200 -36.96 7.38 7.94
CA THR A 200 -38.26 7.63 7.29
C THR A 200 -39.42 6.93 7.98
N VAL A 201 -39.14 5.91 8.78
CA VAL A 201 -40.13 5.17 9.58
C VAL A 201 -39.97 5.58 11.02
N ASN A 202 -40.77 6.51 11.49
CA ASN A 202 -40.81 6.93 12.90
C ASN A 202 -41.96 6.23 13.61
N ASP A 203 -41.78 5.98 14.89
CA ASP A 203 -42.89 5.53 15.74
C ASP A 203 -43.98 6.56 15.76
N PRO A 204 -45.27 6.16 15.69
CA PRO A 204 -46.38 7.10 15.80
C PRO A 204 -46.33 7.79 17.15
N GLU A 205 -46.74 9.10 17.18
CA GLU A 205 -46.77 9.91 18.40
C GLU A 205 -47.64 9.28 19.52
N GLU A 206 -48.65 8.48 19.11
CA GLU A 206 -49.46 7.66 20.04
C GLU A 206 -49.33 6.19 19.64
N ALA A 207 -48.60 5.44 20.43
CA ALA A 207 -48.46 3.98 20.28
C ALA A 207 -49.81 3.29 20.58
N GLN A 208 -50.43 2.67 19.58
CA GLN A 208 -51.62 1.85 19.78
C GLN A 208 -51.18 0.48 20.29
N ALA A 209 -51.79 0.05 21.42
CA ALA A 209 -51.63 -1.29 21.94
C ALA A 209 -52.12 -2.35 20.95
N PHE A 210 -51.37 -3.49 20.85
CA PHE A 210 -51.82 -4.62 20.03
C PHE A 210 -53.21 -5.08 20.51
N ARG A 211 -54.15 -5.18 19.56
CA ARG A 211 -55.46 -5.80 19.84
C ARG A 211 -55.23 -7.29 20.14
N GLU A 212 -55.52 -7.69 21.35
CA GLU A 212 -55.40 -9.09 21.81
C GLU A 212 -56.39 -10.07 21.13
N ASP A 213 -57.38 -9.58 20.43
CA ASP A 213 -58.50 -10.34 19.91
C ASP A 213 -58.29 -10.92 18.49
N LYS A 214 -57.09 -10.82 17.91
CA LYS A 214 -56.77 -11.52 16.68
C LYS A 214 -55.64 -12.50 16.91
N LYS A 215 -56.00 -13.69 17.43
CA LYS A 215 -55.27 -14.91 17.22
C LYS A 215 -55.59 -15.52 15.88
#